data_34918bdb1868d73401129ee4b619c6be
#
_entry.id   34918bdb1868d73401129ee4b619c6be
#
_cell.length_a   1.000
_cell.length_b   1.000
_cell.length_c   1.000
_cell.angle_alpha   90.00
_cell.angle_beta   90.00
_cell.angle_gamma   90.00
#
_symmetry.space_group_name_H-M   'P 1'
#
loop_
_entity.id
_entity.type
_entity.pdbx_description
1 polymer ?
#
loop_
_entity_poly.entity_id
_entity_poly.type
_entity_poly.pdbx_seq_one_letter_code
_entity_poly.pdbx_strand_id
1 'polypeptide(L)'
;MKAKLLLILPIALLGLAGATFMATGQDAAKPATVKPLRALLVIGGCCHDYAAQKDILKAGLEERANLTVDICYSPDKSTKATFTCYEKENWAEGYDVIIHNECSADITDPTVIKRILDPHLSGTPGVNLHGAMHSYRSGNYGKPVTAGAGNAHWFEYIGLQSTSHGKQLPISITYSAHAATAGLENWTTINEELYNNIQIFPGTETLAKGKQGDSETVVAWAHEYGDKKTKVWSTTIGHNNETTADAKYLDLVIRGILWSTGKLGADGKPAPGYAPTAAVK
;
A
#
# COMPACT_ATOMS: atom_id res chain seq x y z
N MET A 1 38.24 28.87 -84.28
CA MET A 1 39.48 28.41 -83.62
C MET A 1 39.34 28.64 -82.14
N LYS A 2 39.08 27.57 -81.33
CA LYS A 2 38.82 27.66 -79.90
C LYS A 2 40.01 27.06 -79.17
N ALA A 3 40.73 27.87 -78.38
CA ALA A 3 41.83 27.47 -77.54
C ALA A 3 41.31 26.74 -76.31
N LYS A 4 41.83 25.51 -75.98
CA LYS A 4 41.62 24.80 -74.81
C LYS A 4 42.70 25.14 -73.79
N LEU A 5 42.27 25.71 -72.63
CA LEU A 5 43.13 26.00 -71.51
C LEU A 5 43.18 24.76 -70.62
N LEU A 6 44.37 24.20 -70.39
CA LEU A 6 44.62 23.07 -69.51
C LEU A 6 44.91 23.59 -68.07
N LEU A 7 44.08 23.27 -67.13
CA LEU A 7 44.28 23.64 -65.73
C LEU A 7 44.96 22.47 -65.01
N ILE A 8 46.16 22.67 -64.51
CA ILE A 8 46.90 21.69 -63.70
C ILE A 8 46.59 21.99 -62.20
N LEU A 9 45.98 21.05 -61.52
CA LEU A 9 45.75 21.13 -60.07
C LEU A 9 46.93 20.46 -59.37
N PRO A 10 47.45 21.02 -58.26
CA PRO A 10 48.43 20.35 -57.44
C PRO A 10 47.76 19.41 -56.42
N ILE A 11 48.29 18.19 -56.31
CA ILE A 11 47.89 17.19 -55.34
C ILE A 11 48.53 17.56 -54.00
N ALA A 12 47.70 17.94 -53.03
CA ALA A 12 48.09 18.10 -51.61
C ALA A 12 48.02 16.75 -50.89
N LEU A 13 49.16 16.23 -50.45
CA LEU A 13 49.22 15.08 -49.52
C LEU A 13 48.72 15.51 -48.14
N LEU A 14 47.54 15.02 -47.73
CA LEU A 14 47.10 15.13 -46.37
C LEU A 14 47.69 13.96 -45.56
N GLY A 15 48.60 14.25 -44.63
CA GLY A 15 49.06 13.29 -43.63
C GLY A 15 47.97 12.98 -42.63
N LEU A 16 47.56 11.70 -42.52
CA LEU A 16 46.67 11.21 -41.46
C LEU A 16 47.44 11.09 -40.13
N ALA A 17 47.24 12.07 -39.25
CA ALA A 17 47.66 11.94 -37.85
C ALA A 17 46.62 11.07 -37.14
N GLY A 18 46.96 9.82 -36.85
CA GLY A 18 46.12 8.91 -36.04
C GLY A 18 46.07 9.35 -34.59
N ALA A 19 44.97 9.97 -34.17
CA ALA A 19 44.69 10.21 -32.75
C ALA A 19 44.15 8.91 -32.14
N THR A 20 44.95 8.20 -31.39
CA THR A 20 44.55 7.10 -30.52
C THR A 20 43.70 7.68 -29.36
N PHE A 21 42.38 7.57 -29.47
CA PHE A 21 41.48 7.81 -28.35
C PHE A 21 41.66 6.67 -27.32
N MET A 22 42.38 6.96 -26.24
CA MET A 22 42.32 6.13 -25.04
C MET A 22 40.95 6.32 -24.44
N ALA A 23 40.06 5.33 -24.61
CA ALA A 23 38.83 5.24 -23.86
C ALA A 23 39.20 4.97 -22.38
N THR A 24 39.18 6.02 -21.57
CA THR A 24 39.19 5.86 -20.12
C THR A 24 37.87 5.19 -19.76
N GLY A 25 37.94 3.89 -19.44
CA GLY A 25 36.82 3.18 -18.86
C GLY A 25 36.41 3.91 -17.58
N GLN A 26 35.32 4.70 -17.64
CA GLN A 26 34.60 5.10 -16.44
C GLN A 26 34.01 3.82 -15.87
N ASP A 27 34.59 3.33 -14.78
CA ASP A 27 33.93 2.34 -13.94
C ASP A 27 32.54 2.90 -13.59
N ALA A 28 31.52 2.33 -14.20
CA ALA A 28 30.15 2.65 -13.86
C ALA A 28 29.98 2.35 -12.36
N ALA A 29 29.88 3.39 -11.55
CA ALA A 29 29.68 3.26 -10.12
C ALA A 29 28.51 2.30 -9.89
N LYS A 30 28.77 1.21 -9.18
CA LYS A 30 27.74 0.21 -8.82
C LYS A 30 26.56 1.01 -8.23
N PRO A 31 25.32 0.85 -8.76
CA PRO A 31 24.20 1.62 -8.25
C PRO A 31 24.08 1.37 -6.74
N ALA A 32 24.03 2.46 -5.97
CA ALA A 32 23.85 2.38 -4.53
C ALA A 32 22.62 1.51 -4.24
N THR A 33 22.80 0.47 -3.42
CA THR A 33 21.70 -0.41 -3.02
C THR A 33 20.69 0.43 -2.23
N VAL A 34 19.47 0.57 -2.76
CA VAL A 34 18.37 1.25 -2.06
C VAL A 34 17.99 0.43 -0.83
N LYS A 35 17.93 1.10 0.33
CA LYS A 35 17.51 0.45 1.57
C LYS A 35 16.06 -0.03 1.45
N PRO A 36 15.73 -1.26 1.88
CA PRO A 36 14.36 -1.75 1.91
C PRO A 36 13.44 -0.81 2.71
N LEU A 37 12.18 -0.67 2.27
CA LEU A 37 11.13 -0.11 3.11
C LEU A 37 10.94 -0.98 4.35
N ARG A 38 10.71 -0.37 5.51
CA ARG A 38 10.36 -1.07 6.73
C ARG A 38 8.88 -0.89 7.03
N ALA A 39 8.13 -1.99 7.01
CA ALA A 39 6.73 -2.02 7.40
C ALA A 39 6.54 -2.70 8.76
N LEU A 40 5.67 -2.17 9.61
CA LEU A 40 5.16 -2.87 10.78
C LEU A 40 3.76 -3.39 10.46
N LEU A 41 3.56 -4.70 10.49
CA LEU A 41 2.25 -5.34 10.40
C LEU A 41 1.72 -5.58 11.82
N VAL A 42 0.69 -4.84 12.20
CA VAL A 42 -0.08 -5.08 13.43
C VAL A 42 -1.25 -5.97 13.04
N ILE A 43 -1.36 -7.15 13.65
CA ILE A 43 -2.31 -8.18 13.24
C ILE A 43 -2.76 -9.04 14.41
N GLY A 44 -4.07 -9.35 14.49
CA GLY A 44 -4.65 -10.16 15.55
C GLY A 44 -6.07 -9.73 15.91
N GLY A 45 -6.62 -10.31 16.97
CA GLY A 45 -7.97 -10.02 17.42
C GLY A 45 -8.98 -11.08 16.98
N CYS A 46 -10.28 -10.70 16.92
CA CYS A 46 -11.35 -11.64 16.63
C CYS A 46 -11.50 -11.98 15.14
N CYS A 47 -12.21 -13.04 14.92
CA CYS A 47 -12.99 -13.29 13.70
C CYS A 47 -12.23 -13.86 12.50
N HIS A 48 -10.89 -13.84 12.48
CA HIS A 48 -10.07 -14.27 11.35
C HIS A 48 -8.93 -15.20 11.80
N ASP A 49 -8.33 -15.90 10.85
CA ASP A 49 -7.13 -16.73 11.10
C ASP A 49 -5.83 -15.91 10.99
N TYR A 50 -5.69 -14.93 11.88
CA TYR A 50 -4.51 -14.07 11.92
C TYR A 50 -3.20 -14.81 12.17
N ALA A 51 -3.27 -16.00 12.79
CA ALA A 51 -2.09 -16.84 12.99
C ALA A 51 -1.46 -17.30 11.68
N ALA A 52 -2.29 -17.60 10.67
CA ALA A 52 -1.82 -17.91 9.32
C ALA A 52 -1.60 -16.65 8.48
N GLN A 53 -2.54 -15.69 8.54
CA GLN A 53 -2.49 -14.49 7.69
C GLN A 53 -1.24 -13.65 7.90
N LYS A 54 -0.69 -13.57 9.13
CA LYS A 54 0.55 -12.82 9.41
C LYS A 54 1.74 -13.29 8.58
N ASP A 55 1.88 -14.61 8.41
CA ASP A 55 2.97 -15.21 7.66
C ASP A 55 2.74 -15.13 6.15
N ILE A 56 1.49 -15.32 5.71
CA ILE A 56 1.06 -15.15 4.31
C ILE A 56 1.34 -13.71 3.84
N LEU A 57 0.90 -12.71 4.60
CA LEU A 57 1.10 -11.31 4.26
C LEU A 57 2.59 -10.95 4.26
N LYS A 58 3.34 -11.34 5.31
CA LYS A 58 4.78 -11.06 5.35
C LYS A 58 5.49 -11.62 4.11
N ALA A 59 5.35 -12.90 3.86
CA ALA A 59 6.02 -13.55 2.73
C ALA A 59 5.57 -12.97 1.38
N GLY A 60 4.25 -12.82 1.19
CA GLY A 60 3.69 -12.32 -0.06
C GLY A 60 4.07 -10.87 -0.38
N LEU A 61 4.20 -10.00 0.61
CA LEU A 61 4.59 -8.61 0.42
C LEU A 61 6.10 -8.46 0.20
N GLU A 62 6.94 -9.17 0.97
CA GLU A 62 8.40 -9.15 0.81
C GLU A 62 8.86 -9.72 -0.53
N GLU A 63 8.09 -10.66 -1.12
CA GLU A 63 8.34 -11.18 -2.46
C GLU A 63 8.08 -10.15 -3.58
N ARG A 64 7.20 -9.17 -3.33
CA ARG A 64 6.68 -8.24 -4.35
C ARG A 64 7.34 -6.88 -4.39
N ALA A 65 8.14 -6.52 -3.39
CA ALA A 65 8.85 -5.26 -3.35
C ALA A 65 10.12 -5.35 -2.50
N ASN A 66 11.01 -4.37 -2.65
CA ASN A 66 12.14 -4.19 -1.74
C ASN A 66 11.64 -3.66 -0.39
N LEU A 67 11.11 -4.56 0.43
CA LEU A 67 10.38 -4.31 1.66
C LEU A 67 10.79 -5.36 2.71
N THR A 68 10.80 -4.98 3.98
CA THR A 68 10.87 -5.89 5.13
C THR A 68 9.66 -5.65 6.03
N VAL A 69 9.01 -6.72 6.49
CA VAL A 69 7.82 -6.67 7.33
C VAL A 69 8.16 -7.22 8.72
N ASP A 70 8.14 -6.34 9.73
CA ASP A 70 8.14 -6.74 11.13
C ASP A 70 6.69 -6.99 11.57
N ILE A 71 6.47 -8.00 12.41
CA ILE A 71 5.13 -8.41 12.85
C ILE A 71 4.92 -8.09 14.33
N CYS A 72 3.84 -7.37 14.62
CA CYS A 72 3.27 -7.22 15.96
C CYS A 72 1.96 -8.03 16.02
N TYR A 73 2.04 -9.27 16.51
CA TYR A 73 0.93 -10.20 16.53
C TYR A 73 0.35 -10.37 17.94
N SER A 74 -0.97 -10.31 18.04
CA SER A 74 -1.71 -10.72 19.26
C SER A 74 -2.40 -12.07 19.03
N PRO A 75 -2.15 -13.10 19.88
CA PRO A 75 -2.85 -14.37 19.82
C PRO A 75 -4.25 -14.32 20.46
N ASP A 76 -4.62 -13.21 21.11
CA ASP A 76 -5.93 -12.99 21.67
C ASP A 76 -6.98 -12.93 20.55
N LYS A 77 -7.95 -13.84 20.58
CA LYS A 77 -9.03 -13.95 19.59
C LYS A 77 -10.29 -13.18 19.98
N SER A 78 -10.21 -12.32 20.99
CA SER A 78 -11.34 -11.51 21.43
C SER A 78 -11.41 -10.19 20.67
N THR A 79 -12.56 -9.52 20.75
CA THR A 79 -12.76 -8.14 20.28
C THR A 79 -12.03 -7.09 21.12
N LYS A 80 -11.33 -7.51 22.19
CA LYS A 80 -10.55 -6.66 23.11
C LYS A 80 -9.05 -6.94 23.02
N ALA A 81 -8.59 -7.60 21.97
CA ALA A 81 -7.18 -7.90 21.77
C ALA A 81 -6.32 -6.62 21.87
N THR A 82 -5.19 -6.72 22.56
CA THR A 82 -4.19 -5.66 22.69
C THR A 82 -2.88 -6.07 22.03
N PHE A 83 -2.03 -5.09 21.71
CA PHE A 83 -0.79 -5.31 20.97
C PHE A 83 0.39 -4.70 21.72
N THR A 84 1.41 -5.50 22.01
CA THR A 84 2.58 -5.08 22.79
C THR A 84 3.40 -3.99 22.12
N CYS A 85 3.33 -3.87 20.79
CA CYS A 85 3.97 -2.75 20.09
C CYS A 85 3.41 -1.40 20.51
N TYR A 86 2.11 -1.28 20.73
CA TYR A 86 1.46 -0.03 21.15
C TYR A 86 1.77 0.41 22.59
N GLU A 87 2.39 -0.45 23.38
CA GLU A 87 2.81 -0.12 24.76
C GLU A 87 4.04 0.80 24.78
N LYS A 88 4.82 0.80 23.72
CA LYS A 88 6.03 1.65 23.59
C LYS A 88 5.60 3.08 23.27
N GLU A 89 6.33 4.07 23.81
CA GLU A 89 6.06 5.48 23.57
C GLU A 89 6.17 5.84 22.08
N ASN A 90 7.26 5.44 21.43
CA ASN A 90 7.54 5.71 20.01
C ASN A 90 7.35 4.44 19.18
N TRP A 91 6.21 3.78 19.30
CA TRP A 91 5.98 2.44 18.76
C TRP A 91 6.15 2.32 17.23
N ALA A 92 5.94 3.42 16.49
CA ALA A 92 6.06 3.46 15.03
C ALA A 92 7.46 3.97 14.57
N GLU A 93 8.39 4.27 15.49
CA GLU A 93 9.68 4.82 15.12
C GLU A 93 10.50 3.85 14.27
N GLY A 94 11.07 4.39 13.17
CA GLY A 94 11.90 3.64 12.24
C GLY A 94 11.13 2.80 11.23
N TYR A 95 9.80 2.89 11.19
CA TYR A 95 8.97 2.30 10.14
C TYR A 95 8.58 3.35 9.10
N ASP A 96 8.61 2.94 7.83
CA ASP A 96 8.19 3.77 6.70
C ASP A 96 6.68 3.71 6.47
N VAL A 97 6.01 2.65 6.97
CA VAL A 97 4.57 2.42 6.86
C VAL A 97 4.08 1.47 7.96
N ILE A 98 2.88 1.71 8.45
CA ILE A 98 2.18 0.80 9.36
C ILE A 98 1.05 0.12 8.62
N ILE A 99 0.97 -1.21 8.74
CA ILE A 99 -0.10 -2.04 8.18
C ILE A 99 -0.98 -2.50 9.34
N HIS A 100 -2.21 -2.02 9.34
CA HIS A 100 -3.23 -2.41 10.30
C HIS A 100 -4.08 -3.55 9.72
N ASN A 101 -4.06 -4.71 10.39
CA ASN A 101 -4.93 -5.85 10.12
C ASN A 101 -5.39 -6.47 11.45
N GLU A 102 -5.65 -5.63 12.43
CA GLU A 102 -6.21 -6.04 13.70
C GLU A 102 -7.73 -5.89 13.71
N CYS A 103 -8.42 -6.77 14.45
CA CYS A 103 -9.85 -6.67 14.72
C CYS A 103 -10.11 -6.57 16.22
N SER A 104 -9.99 -5.35 16.77
CA SER A 104 -10.16 -5.00 18.18
C SER A 104 -11.38 -4.10 18.36
N ALA A 105 -12.57 -4.62 17.98
CA ALA A 105 -13.81 -3.87 17.88
C ALA A 105 -14.23 -3.17 19.19
N ASP A 106 -13.96 -3.78 20.34
CA ASP A 106 -14.38 -3.31 21.66
C ASP A 106 -13.28 -2.57 22.45
N ILE A 107 -12.15 -2.25 21.83
CA ILE A 107 -11.20 -1.29 22.38
C ILE A 107 -11.74 0.11 22.06
N THR A 108 -12.28 0.76 23.08
CA THR A 108 -13.00 2.06 22.94
C THR A 108 -12.36 3.20 23.72
N ASP A 109 -11.27 2.94 24.44
CA ASP A 109 -10.55 3.97 25.21
C ASP A 109 -9.92 5.00 24.24
N PRO A 110 -10.36 6.27 24.29
CA PRO A 110 -9.87 7.30 23.39
C PRO A 110 -8.37 7.56 23.54
N THR A 111 -7.78 7.29 24.71
CA THR A 111 -6.34 7.45 24.96
C THR A 111 -5.55 6.39 24.20
N VAL A 112 -6.05 5.16 24.16
CA VAL A 112 -5.45 4.07 23.38
C VAL A 112 -5.55 4.38 21.88
N ILE A 113 -6.75 4.75 21.42
CA ILE A 113 -6.99 5.08 20.00
C ILE A 113 -6.11 6.27 19.58
N LYS A 114 -6.02 7.32 20.38
CA LYS A 114 -5.15 8.46 20.11
C LYS A 114 -3.68 8.02 19.96
N ARG A 115 -3.16 7.19 20.86
CA ARG A 115 -1.79 6.68 20.79
C ARG A 115 -1.53 5.92 19.48
N ILE A 116 -2.51 5.14 19.01
CA ILE A 116 -2.42 4.43 17.73
C ILE A 116 -2.39 5.42 16.56
N LEU A 117 -3.15 6.51 16.63
CA LEU A 117 -3.27 7.48 15.55
C LEU A 117 -2.16 8.56 15.53
N ASP A 118 -1.47 8.82 16.64
CA ASP A 118 -0.45 9.88 16.75
C ASP A 118 0.67 9.78 15.71
N PRO A 119 1.24 8.59 15.37
CA PRO A 119 2.21 8.49 14.30
C PRO A 119 1.64 8.90 12.93
N HIS A 120 0.38 8.57 12.63
CA HIS A 120 -0.26 8.93 11.38
C HIS A 120 -0.56 10.44 11.32
N LEU A 121 -0.97 11.06 12.41
CA LEU A 121 -1.08 12.53 12.51
C LEU A 121 0.29 13.20 12.33
N SER A 122 1.37 12.52 12.69
CA SER A 122 2.74 13.00 12.53
C SER A 122 3.33 12.76 11.14
N GLY A 123 2.64 12.01 10.26
CA GLY A 123 3.02 11.80 8.87
C GLY A 123 3.46 10.37 8.51
N THR A 124 3.38 9.41 9.45
CA THR A 124 3.67 7.99 9.13
C THR A 124 2.54 7.40 8.30
N PRO A 125 2.78 6.94 7.07
CA PRO A 125 1.77 6.35 6.21
C PRO A 125 1.07 5.15 6.82
N GLY A 126 -0.22 4.95 6.46
CA GLY A 126 -1.02 3.82 6.91
C GLY A 126 -1.56 2.98 5.77
N VAL A 127 -1.64 1.68 6.01
CA VAL A 127 -2.34 0.71 5.15
C VAL A 127 -3.27 -0.10 6.04
N ASN A 128 -4.57 -0.14 5.70
CA ASN A 128 -5.55 -0.82 6.53
C ASN A 128 -6.18 -1.97 5.74
N LEU A 129 -6.14 -3.15 6.33
CA LEU A 129 -6.65 -4.36 5.72
C LEU A 129 -7.89 -4.84 6.48
N HIS A 130 -8.83 -5.36 5.78
CA HIS A 130 -10.05 -6.05 6.20
C HIS A 130 -10.48 -5.84 7.66
N GLY A 131 -9.88 -6.57 8.62
CA GLY A 131 -10.24 -6.51 10.04
C GLY A 131 -10.12 -5.12 10.68
N ALA A 132 -9.18 -4.30 10.20
CA ALA A 132 -8.98 -2.94 10.69
C ALA A 132 -10.22 -2.04 10.53
N MET A 133 -11.07 -2.32 9.53
CA MET A 133 -12.30 -1.56 9.30
C MET A 133 -13.30 -1.65 10.45
N HIS A 134 -13.22 -2.71 11.24
CA HIS A 134 -14.12 -2.96 12.36
C HIS A 134 -13.44 -2.81 13.73
N SER A 135 -12.24 -2.26 13.79
CA SER A 135 -11.53 -1.97 15.05
C SER A 135 -11.95 -0.64 15.66
N TYR A 136 -11.71 -0.49 16.96
CA TYR A 136 -11.78 0.77 17.73
C TYR A 136 -13.13 1.50 17.60
N ARG A 137 -14.21 0.75 17.48
CA ARG A 137 -15.56 1.28 17.30
C ARG A 137 -16.18 1.61 18.65
N SER A 138 -16.63 2.84 18.83
CA SER A 138 -17.29 3.27 20.05
C SER A 138 -18.62 3.96 19.76
N GLY A 139 -19.49 4.04 20.78
CA GLY A 139 -20.79 4.68 20.69
C GLY A 139 -21.73 4.02 19.66
N ASN A 140 -22.56 4.81 19.01
CA ASN A 140 -23.51 4.32 18.00
C ASN A 140 -22.89 4.29 16.61
N TYR A 141 -21.95 3.38 16.39
CA TYR A 141 -21.29 3.20 15.08
C TYR A 141 -22.21 2.60 13.98
N GLY A 142 -23.42 2.17 14.33
CA GLY A 142 -24.43 1.73 13.36
C GLY A 142 -25.07 2.86 12.55
N LYS A 143 -24.73 4.12 12.84
CA LYS A 143 -25.17 5.32 12.10
C LYS A 143 -23.94 6.17 11.73
N PRO A 144 -24.04 7.01 10.69
CA PRO A 144 -22.96 7.94 10.35
C PRO A 144 -22.54 8.77 11.58
N VAL A 145 -21.22 8.77 11.87
CA VAL A 145 -20.66 9.55 12.96
C VAL A 145 -20.49 11.02 12.55
N THR A 146 -20.53 11.93 13.52
CA THR A 146 -20.21 13.34 13.26
C THR A 146 -18.69 13.49 13.19
N ALA A 147 -18.18 14.10 12.13
CA ALA A 147 -16.76 14.39 11.99
C ALA A 147 -16.24 15.22 13.18
N GLY A 148 -15.06 14.87 13.69
CA GLY A 148 -14.44 15.46 14.88
C GLY A 148 -15.02 14.97 16.22
N ALA A 149 -16.05 14.12 16.21
CA ALA A 149 -16.55 13.50 17.44
C ALA A 149 -15.59 12.43 17.94
N GLY A 150 -15.56 12.18 19.25
CA GLY A 150 -14.63 11.22 19.87
C GLY A 150 -14.76 9.78 19.35
N ASN A 151 -15.91 9.40 18.80
CA ASN A 151 -16.15 8.10 18.17
C ASN A 151 -15.87 8.08 16.65
N ALA A 152 -15.40 9.20 16.08
CA ALA A 152 -15.11 9.31 14.65
C ALA A 152 -13.63 9.08 14.30
N HIS A 153 -12.71 9.25 15.25
CA HIS A 153 -11.27 9.35 14.98
C HIS A 153 -10.70 8.21 14.16
N TRP A 154 -11.09 6.97 14.45
CA TRP A 154 -10.62 5.81 13.66
C TRP A 154 -11.21 5.81 12.25
N PHE A 155 -12.48 6.13 12.10
CA PHE A 155 -13.14 6.22 10.79
C PHE A 155 -12.59 7.37 9.94
N GLU A 156 -12.29 8.50 10.57
CA GLU A 156 -11.63 9.65 9.90
C GLU A 156 -10.23 9.27 9.40
N TYR A 157 -9.47 8.51 10.21
CA TYR A 157 -8.16 8.03 9.81
C TYR A 157 -8.24 7.07 8.62
N ILE A 158 -9.12 6.09 8.63
CA ILE A 158 -9.26 5.16 7.51
C ILE A 158 -10.02 5.76 6.32
N GLY A 159 -10.71 6.90 6.49
CA GLY A 159 -11.44 7.61 5.44
C GLY A 159 -12.83 7.05 5.14
N LEU A 160 -13.30 6.04 5.88
CA LEU A 160 -14.56 5.36 5.62
C LEU A 160 -15.12 4.74 6.92
N GLN A 161 -16.45 4.72 7.04
CA GLN A 161 -17.12 4.02 8.13
C GLN A 161 -17.87 2.80 7.61
N SER A 162 -17.52 1.61 8.14
CA SER A 162 -18.21 0.36 7.94
C SER A 162 -18.90 -0.10 9.24
N THR A 163 -20.03 -0.79 9.12
CA THR A 163 -20.80 -1.24 10.28
C THR A 163 -20.85 -2.75 10.45
N SER A 164 -20.97 -3.47 9.35
CA SER A 164 -21.20 -4.91 9.31
C SER A 164 -20.86 -5.45 7.92
N HIS A 165 -21.15 -6.70 7.68
CA HIS A 165 -21.05 -7.35 6.37
C HIS A 165 -22.22 -8.31 6.16
N GLY A 166 -22.43 -8.72 4.93
CA GLY A 166 -23.40 -9.75 4.55
C GLY A 166 -22.84 -11.17 4.67
N LYS A 167 -23.45 -12.09 3.94
CA LYS A 167 -22.95 -13.46 3.79
C LYS A 167 -21.68 -13.46 2.97
N GLN A 168 -20.80 -14.41 3.24
CA GLN A 168 -19.62 -14.66 2.40
C GLN A 168 -20.04 -15.27 1.06
N LEU A 169 -19.88 -14.48 0.01
CA LEU A 169 -20.14 -14.85 -1.39
C LEU A 169 -19.03 -14.24 -2.26
N PRO A 170 -18.84 -14.70 -3.52
CA PRO A 170 -17.88 -14.06 -4.41
C PRO A 170 -18.18 -12.57 -4.62
N ILE A 171 -17.12 -11.76 -4.64
CA ILE A 171 -17.19 -10.32 -4.91
C ILE A 171 -16.51 -10.06 -6.25
N SER A 172 -17.26 -9.50 -7.22
CA SER A 172 -16.68 -9.00 -8.47
C SER A 172 -16.10 -7.62 -8.25
N ILE A 173 -14.79 -7.47 -8.44
CA ILE A 173 -14.02 -6.25 -8.17
C ILE A 173 -13.73 -5.55 -9.49
N THR A 174 -14.03 -4.25 -9.54
CA THR A 174 -13.72 -3.35 -10.65
C THR A 174 -12.89 -2.17 -10.15
N TYR A 175 -11.87 -1.78 -10.92
CA TYR A 175 -10.93 -0.74 -10.56
C TYR A 175 -11.23 0.59 -11.24
N SER A 176 -11.03 1.69 -10.50
CA SER A 176 -10.99 3.06 -11.04
C SER A 176 -9.56 3.39 -11.49
N ALA A 177 -9.42 4.38 -12.38
CA ALA A 177 -8.11 4.83 -12.86
C ALA A 177 -7.35 5.57 -11.75
N HIS A 178 -6.26 4.98 -11.24
CA HIS A 178 -5.37 5.57 -10.24
C HIS A 178 -4.01 4.86 -10.29
N ALA A 179 -2.94 5.49 -9.82
CA ALA A 179 -1.60 4.87 -9.82
C ALA A 179 -1.59 3.50 -9.11
N ALA A 180 -2.26 3.36 -7.97
CA ALA A 180 -2.31 2.11 -7.22
C ALA A 180 -3.12 0.99 -7.91
N THR A 181 -3.90 1.30 -8.92
CA THR A 181 -4.71 0.34 -9.67
C THR A 181 -4.30 0.21 -11.15
N ALA A 182 -3.34 1.03 -11.60
CA ALA A 182 -2.90 1.05 -12.99
C ALA A 182 -2.39 -0.33 -13.44
N GLY A 183 -3.02 -0.90 -14.47
CA GLY A 183 -2.67 -2.21 -15.02
C GLY A 183 -3.13 -3.41 -14.18
N LEU A 184 -3.90 -3.20 -13.10
CA LEU A 184 -4.62 -4.30 -12.43
C LEU A 184 -5.83 -4.71 -13.27
N GLU A 185 -6.06 -6.02 -13.38
CA GLU A 185 -7.23 -6.57 -14.05
C GLU A 185 -8.37 -6.79 -13.06
N ASN A 186 -9.59 -6.49 -13.49
CA ASN A 186 -10.79 -6.83 -12.71
C ASN A 186 -10.82 -8.34 -12.42
N TRP A 187 -11.29 -8.72 -11.25
CA TRP A 187 -11.33 -10.11 -10.82
C TRP A 187 -12.53 -10.40 -9.91
N THR A 188 -12.76 -11.67 -9.67
CA THR A 188 -13.78 -12.11 -8.72
C THR A 188 -13.11 -12.93 -7.64
N THR A 189 -13.36 -12.59 -6.38
CA THR A 189 -12.83 -13.31 -5.22
C THR A 189 -13.50 -14.69 -5.11
N ILE A 190 -12.94 -15.56 -4.26
CA ILE A 190 -13.71 -16.64 -3.64
C ILE A 190 -14.81 -16.02 -2.75
N ASN A 191 -15.48 -16.83 -1.93
CA ASN A 191 -16.42 -16.28 -0.94
C ASN A 191 -15.73 -15.32 0.00
N GLU A 192 -16.19 -14.06 0.02
CA GLU A 192 -15.65 -12.95 0.80
C GLU A 192 -16.79 -12.11 1.40
N GLU A 193 -16.45 -11.24 2.34
CA GLU A 193 -17.39 -10.38 3.03
C GLU A 193 -17.50 -9.02 2.35
N LEU A 194 -18.62 -8.74 1.71
CA LEU A 194 -18.90 -7.38 1.24
C LEU A 194 -19.36 -6.54 2.44
N TYR A 195 -18.58 -5.53 2.78
CA TYR A 195 -18.83 -4.67 3.94
C TYR A 195 -19.94 -3.66 3.69
N ASN A 196 -20.74 -3.39 4.72
CA ASN A 196 -21.77 -2.35 4.70
C ASN A 196 -21.15 -1.00 5.07
N ASN A 197 -20.69 -0.28 4.06
CA ASN A 197 -20.08 1.03 4.20
C ASN A 197 -21.17 2.11 4.20
N ILE A 198 -21.28 2.88 5.28
CA ILE A 198 -22.37 3.84 5.47
C ILE A 198 -21.94 5.30 5.36
N GLN A 199 -20.64 5.57 5.39
CA GLN A 199 -20.10 6.92 5.29
C GLN A 199 -18.71 6.90 4.63
N ILE A 200 -18.46 7.87 3.76
CA ILE A 200 -17.15 8.16 3.17
C ILE A 200 -16.77 9.58 3.61
N PHE A 201 -15.58 9.75 4.16
CA PHE A 201 -15.10 11.04 4.64
C PHE A 201 -14.49 11.89 3.50
N PRO A 202 -14.51 13.22 3.62
CA PRO A 202 -13.86 14.11 2.66
C PRO A 202 -12.38 13.76 2.45
N GLY A 203 -11.89 13.87 1.22
CA GLY A 203 -10.50 13.53 0.88
C GLY A 203 -10.27 12.03 0.61
N THR A 204 -11.34 11.23 0.59
CA THR A 204 -11.27 9.81 0.22
C THR A 204 -11.55 9.62 -1.26
N GLU A 205 -10.66 8.93 -1.96
CA GLU A 205 -10.78 8.57 -3.38
C GLU A 205 -11.06 7.08 -3.53
N THR A 206 -12.15 6.72 -4.22
CA THR A 206 -12.50 5.32 -4.50
C THR A 206 -11.59 4.74 -5.57
N LEU A 207 -10.88 3.67 -5.24
CA LEU A 207 -9.97 2.95 -6.14
C LEU A 207 -10.56 1.65 -6.70
N ALA A 208 -11.42 1.01 -5.94
CA ALA A 208 -12.13 -0.18 -6.39
C ALA A 208 -13.52 -0.26 -5.78
N LYS A 209 -14.43 -0.82 -6.57
CA LYS A 209 -15.76 -1.22 -6.13
C LYS A 209 -15.90 -2.73 -6.20
N GLY A 210 -16.63 -3.28 -5.24
CA GLY A 210 -16.99 -4.69 -5.17
C GLY A 210 -18.49 -4.86 -5.32
N LYS A 211 -18.89 -5.80 -6.17
CA LYS A 211 -20.30 -6.17 -6.37
C LYS A 211 -20.54 -7.60 -5.92
N GLN A 212 -21.60 -7.80 -5.13
CA GLN A 212 -22.07 -9.07 -4.63
C GLN A 212 -23.59 -9.11 -4.74
N GLY A 213 -24.13 -9.89 -5.70
CA GLY A 213 -25.54 -9.84 -6.07
C GLY A 213 -25.94 -8.43 -6.55
N ASP A 214 -26.97 -7.85 -5.92
CA ASP A 214 -27.45 -6.50 -6.23
C ASP A 214 -26.73 -5.40 -5.43
N SER A 215 -25.90 -5.77 -4.46
CA SER A 215 -25.15 -4.82 -3.63
C SER A 215 -23.82 -4.46 -4.28
N GLU A 216 -23.51 -3.15 -4.31
CA GLU A 216 -22.21 -2.62 -4.74
C GLU A 216 -21.72 -1.58 -3.74
N THR A 217 -20.44 -1.64 -3.37
CA THR A 217 -19.82 -0.69 -2.46
C THR A 217 -18.33 -0.52 -2.76
N VAL A 218 -17.70 0.47 -2.12
CA VAL A 218 -16.25 0.68 -2.16
C VAL A 218 -15.55 -0.46 -1.43
N VAL A 219 -14.52 -1.05 -2.04
CA VAL A 219 -13.72 -2.12 -1.45
C VAL A 219 -12.23 -1.80 -1.36
N ALA A 220 -11.75 -0.77 -2.07
CA ALA A 220 -10.42 -0.20 -1.87
C ALA A 220 -10.44 1.30 -2.14
N TRP A 221 -9.67 2.05 -1.35
CA TRP A 221 -9.63 3.53 -1.45
C TRP A 221 -8.29 4.08 -0.97
N ALA A 222 -8.01 5.31 -1.41
CA ALA A 222 -6.94 6.17 -0.95
C ALA A 222 -7.53 7.33 -0.13
N HIS A 223 -6.81 7.79 0.88
CA HIS A 223 -7.24 8.88 1.76
C HIS A 223 -6.03 9.72 2.21
N GLU A 224 -6.26 11.01 2.44
CA GLU A 224 -5.30 11.92 3.06
C GLU A 224 -5.78 12.29 4.47
N TYR A 225 -5.01 11.91 5.49
CA TYR A 225 -5.38 12.08 6.89
C TYR A 225 -4.64 13.22 7.59
N GLY A 226 -5.40 14.04 8.33
CA GLY A 226 -4.89 15.12 9.17
C GLY A 226 -4.20 16.25 8.40
N ASP A 227 -3.64 17.21 9.13
CA ASP A 227 -3.00 18.40 8.57
C ASP A 227 -1.74 18.08 7.76
N LYS A 228 -1.09 16.98 8.06
CA LYS A 228 0.09 16.47 7.31
C LYS A 228 -0.29 15.82 5.99
N LYS A 229 -1.59 15.63 5.72
CA LYS A 229 -2.07 14.90 4.54
C LYS A 229 -1.41 13.54 4.41
N THR A 230 -1.30 12.85 5.52
CA THR A 230 -0.69 11.53 5.58
C THR A 230 -1.44 10.57 4.69
N LYS A 231 -0.73 9.91 3.79
CA LYS A 231 -1.34 8.96 2.86
C LYS A 231 -1.77 7.69 3.59
N VAL A 232 -3.03 7.36 3.44
CA VAL A 232 -3.66 6.18 4.00
C VAL A 232 -4.33 5.40 2.86
N TRP A 233 -4.01 4.14 2.72
CA TRP A 233 -4.63 3.24 1.76
C TRP A 233 -5.37 2.13 2.49
N SER A 234 -6.54 1.72 2.00
CA SER A 234 -7.37 0.75 2.71
C SER A 234 -8.11 -0.19 1.77
N THR A 235 -8.40 -1.42 2.23
CA THR A 235 -9.26 -2.38 1.56
C THR A 235 -10.09 -3.20 2.54
N THR A 236 -11.36 -3.46 2.17
CA THR A 236 -12.25 -4.36 2.91
C THR A 236 -12.09 -5.82 2.51
N ILE A 237 -11.30 -6.15 1.49
CA ILE A 237 -11.06 -7.51 1.03
C ILE A 237 -9.98 -8.16 1.92
N GLY A 238 -10.07 -9.49 2.14
CA GLY A 238 -9.04 -10.25 2.83
C GLY A 238 -9.51 -11.01 4.07
N HIS A 239 -10.76 -11.49 4.08
CA HIS A 239 -11.30 -12.30 5.17
C HIS A 239 -10.62 -13.67 5.24
N ASN A 240 -10.56 -14.38 4.11
CA ASN A 240 -10.06 -15.76 4.05
C ASN A 240 -8.56 -15.84 3.77
N ASN A 241 -7.91 -16.90 4.25
CA ASN A 241 -6.50 -17.16 4.00
C ASN A 241 -6.19 -17.30 2.50
N GLU A 242 -7.10 -17.94 1.75
CA GLU A 242 -6.97 -18.11 0.31
C GLU A 242 -6.98 -16.78 -0.44
N THR A 243 -7.83 -15.83 -0.01
CA THR A 243 -7.85 -14.47 -0.57
C THR A 243 -6.57 -13.72 -0.19
N THR A 244 -6.13 -13.80 1.07
CA THR A 244 -4.89 -13.14 1.51
C THR A 244 -3.65 -13.71 0.82
N ALA A 245 -3.68 -14.97 0.37
CA ALA A 245 -2.62 -15.60 -0.41
C ALA A 245 -2.74 -15.38 -1.92
N ASP A 246 -3.88 -14.85 -2.41
CA ASP A 246 -4.11 -14.64 -3.85
C ASP A 246 -3.16 -13.56 -4.39
N ALA A 247 -2.52 -13.86 -5.53
CA ALA A 247 -1.57 -12.95 -6.16
C ALA A 247 -2.20 -11.58 -6.47
N LYS A 248 -3.47 -11.53 -6.90
CA LYS A 248 -4.18 -10.28 -7.22
C LYS A 248 -4.43 -9.44 -5.98
N TYR A 249 -4.76 -10.08 -4.85
CA TYR A 249 -4.89 -9.40 -3.57
C TYR A 249 -3.55 -8.83 -3.09
N LEU A 250 -2.50 -9.65 -3.11
CA LEU A 250 -1.16 -9.22 -2.70
C LEU A 250 -0.60 -8.11 -3.60
N ASP A 251 -0.87 -8.18 -4.92
CA ASP A 251 -0.51 -7.11 -5.86
C ASP A 251 -1.28 -5.81 -5.59
N LEU A 252 -2.54 -5.89 -5.19
CA LEU A 252 -3.32 -4.72 -4.78
C LEU A 252 -2.75 -4.10 -3.49
N VAL A 253 -2.46 -4.92 -2.47
CA VAL A 253 -1.93 -4.44 -1.19
C VAL A 253 -0.54 -3.83 -1.33
N ILE A 254 0.39 -4.48 -2.07
CA ILE A 254 1.74 -3.93 -2.24
C ILE A 254 1.72 -2.59 -2.97
N ARG A 255 0.82 -2.39 -3.94
CA ARG A 255 0.64 -1.09 -4.61
C ARG A 255 0.10 -0.03 -3.66
N GLY A 256 -0.80 -0.41 -2.75
CA GLY A 256 -1.25 0.45 -1.66
C GLY A 256 -0.09 0.92 -0.77
N ILE A 257 0.79 0.00 -0.36
CA ILE A 257 1.99 0.29 0.43
C ILE A 257 2.93 1.24 -0.33
N LEU A 258 3.24 0.92 -1.58
CA LEU A 258 4.14 1.73 -2.40
C LEU A 258 3.56 3.13 -2.69
N TRP A 259 2.25 3.23 -2.89
CA TRP A 259 1.57 4.52 -3.07
C TRP A 259 1.62 5.36 -1.79
N SER A 260 1.31 4.76 -0.65
CA SER A 260 1.30 5.44 0.65
C SER A 260 2.68 5.97 1.02
N THR A 261 3.74 5.23 0.70
CA THR A 261 5.14 5.62 0.96
C THR A 261 5.75 6.51 -0.14
N GLY A 262 5.00 6.83 -1.21
CA GLY A 262 5.51 7.62 -2.34
C GLY A 262 6.53 6.87 -3.20
N LYS A 263 6.46 5.54 -3.22
CA LYS A 263 7.37 4.67 -3.99
C LYS A 263 6.68 3.98 -5.17
N LEU A 264 5.51 4.50 -5.60
CA LEU A 264 4.77 4.03 -6.76
C LEU A 264 4.76 5.12 -7.85
N GLY A 265 5.12 4.76 -9.08
CA GLY A 265 4.98 5.62 -10.25
C GLY A 265 3.54 5.74 -10.72
N ALA A 266 3.24 6.76 -11.52
CA ALA A 266 1.90 6.97 -12.10
C ALA A 266 1.45 5.81 -13.00
N ASP A 267 2.39 5.03 -13.54
CA ASP A 267 2.14 3.82 -14.35
C ASP A 267 1.91 2.56 -13.51
N GLY A 268 1.83 2.68 -12.18
CA GLY A 268 1.64 1.58 -11.23
C GLY A 268 2.88 0.72 -11.01
N LYS A 269 4.05 1.14 -11.47
CA LYS A 269 5.31 0.43 -11.24
C LYS A 269 6.02 0.95 -9.99
N PRO A 270 6.75 0.09 -9.27
CA PRO A 270 7.60 0.53 -8.18
C PRO A 270 8.64 1.55 -8.66
N ALA A 271 8.91 2.57 -7.85
CA ALA A 271 10.01 3.50 -8.09
C ALA A 271 11.36 2.75 -8.13
N PRO A 272 12.40 3.32 -8.77
CA PRO A 272 13.72 2.69 -8.86
C PRO A 272 14.25 2.24 -7.50
N GLY A 273 14.64 0.98 -7.39
CA GLY A 273 15.17 0.36 -6.18
C GLY A 273 14.10 -0.24 -5.25
N TYR A 274 12.80 -0.08 -5.55
CA TYR A 274 11.71 -0.65 -4.75
C TYR A 274 10.96 -1.80 -5.45
N ALA A 275 11.35 -2.16 -6.67
CA ALA A 275 10.91 -3.41 -7.30
C ALA A 275 11.38 -4.62 -6.46
N PRO A 276 10.80 -5.83 -6.67
CA PRO A 276 11.28 -7.04 -6.03
C PRO A 276 12.79 -7.18 -6.17
N THR A 277 13.48 -7.41 -5.08
CA THR A 277 14.90 -7.81 -5.14
C THR A 277 14.92 -9.24 -5.66
N ALA A 278 15.64 -9.49 -6.76
CA ALA A 278 15.85 -10.85 -7.21
C ALA A 278 16.32 -11.68 -6.02
N ALA A 279 15.57 -12.73 -5.68
CA ALA A 279 15.98 -13.64 -4.62
C ALA A 279 17.40 -14.10 -4.92
N VAL A 280 18.32 -13.79 -4.02
CA VAL A 280 19.66 -14.41 -4.04
C VAL A 280 19.38 -15.89 -3.80
N LYS A 281 19.37 -16.66 -4.91
CA LYS A 281 19.22 -18.13 -4.87
C LYS A 281 20.46 -18.77 -4.27
#